data_0386c96b581104caf720cbdbfcd148eb
#
_entry.id   0386c96b581104caf720cbdbfcd148eb
#
_cell.length_a   1.000
_cell.length_b   1.000
_cell.length_c   1.000
_cell.angle_alpha   90.00
_cell.angle_beta   90.00
_cell.angle_gamma   90.00
#
_symmetry.space_group_name_H-M   'P 1'
#
loop_
_entity.id
_entity.type
_entity.pdbx_description
1 polymer ?
#
loop_
_entity_poly.entity_id
_entity_poly.type
_entity_poly.pdbx_seq_one_letter_code
_entity_poly.pdbx_strand_id
1 'polypeptide(L)'
;ECFNALIVSPDMEGVDIFSRNRAKCGIRGTWQARIRFTNVRVPRENLLHEEGKGIVLALTCLNWGRCTLAAGMVGAGAVAYEQAIKWAQYRYQFERPIAEFELMKERLARMGIFCWAMDAMLYATTGMIDRHDEDIMLETAICKVFCSEYGFRCTNEAMQVMGGGG
;
A
#
# COMPACT_ATOMS: atom_id res chain seq x y z
N GLU A 1 -28.84 -3.54 12.78
CA GLU A 1 -28.41 -2.13 12.71
C GLU A 1 -28.20 -1.77 11.24
N CYS A 2 -28.78 -0.64 10.79
CA CYS A 2 -28.60 -0.13 9.44
C CYS A 2 -27.50 0.93 9.43
N PHE A 3 -26.54 0.80 8.51
CA PHE A 3 -25.48 1.77 8.30
C PHE A 3 -25.67 2.44 6.95
N ASN A 4 -25.60 3.76 6.93
CA ASN A 4 -25.66 4.57 5.72
C ASN A 4 -24.30 5.20 5.44
N ALA A 5 -23.96 5.35 4.16
CA ALA A 5 -22.81 6.13 3.72
C ALA A 5 -23.29 7.50 3.21
N LEU A 6 -22.69 8.56 3.74
CA LEU A 6 -23.08 9.93 3.42
C LEU A 6 -21.88 10.74 2.96
N ILE A 7 -22.05 11.58 1.94
CA ILE A 7 -21.05 12.56 1.53
C ILE A 7 -21.20 13.79 2.43
N VAL A 8 -20.13 14.13 3.15
CA VAL A 8 -20.07 15.32 4.01
C VAL A 8 -18.91 16.20 3.53
N SER A 9 -19.20 17.45 3.16
CA SER A 9 -18.19 18.43 2.72
C SER A 9 -17.67 19.24 3.91
N PRO A 10 -16.40 19.69 3.87
CA PRO A 10 -15.80 20.48 4.95
C PRO A 10 -16.46 21.84 5.17
N ASP A 11 -17.17 22.37 4.19
CA ASP A 11 -17.89 23.64 4.18
C ASP A 11 -19.32 23.55 4.77
N MET A 12 -19.79 22.35 5.09
CA MET A 12 -21.08 22.18 5.75
C MET A 12 -21.05 22.72 7.19
N GLU A 13 -22.14 23.38 7.58
CA GLU A 13 -22.30 23.87 8.94
C GLU A 13 -22.20 22.75 9.96
N GLY A 14 -21.40 22.94 11.00
CA GLY A 14 -21.16 21.94 12.06
C GLY A 14 -20.01 20.97 11.77
N VAL A 15 -19.31 21.09 10.62
CA VAL A 15 -18.09 20.33 10.32
C VAL A 15 -16.89 21.15 10.75
N ASP A 16 -16.08 20.60 11.66
CA ASP A 16 -14.88 21.25 12.19
C ASP A 16 -13.65 20.34 12.03
N ILE A 17 -12.69 20.79 11.23
CA ILE A 17 -11.38 20.11 11.08
C ILE A 17 -10.37 20.81 11.99
N PHE A 18 -10.34 20.41 13.25
CA PHE A 18 -9.63 21.10 14.31
C PHE A 18 -8.19 20.67 14.55
N SER A 19 -7.74 19.56 13.96
CA SER A 19 -6.37 19.10 14.10
C SER A 19 -5.89 18.43 12.82
N ARG A 20 -4.67 18.78 12.40
CA ARG A 20 -3.99 18.15 11.26
C ARG A 20 -2.61 17.67 11.69
N ASN A 21 -2.22 16.48 11.25
CA ASN A 21 -0.94 15.88 11.59
C ASN A 21 -0.23 15.34 10.35
N ARG A 22 1.06 15.68 10.22
CA ARG A 22 1.99 15.10 9.24
C ARG A 22 3.16 14.35 9.90
N ALA A 23 3.33 14.48 11.21
CA ALA A 23 4.39 13.82 11.98
C ALA A 23 4.08 12.34 12.18
N LYS A 24 4.25 11.57 11.10
CA LYS A 24 4.01 10.13 11.06
C LYS A 24 5.30 9.39 10.72
N CYS A 25 5.33 8.08 11.02
CA CYS A 25 6.35 7.18 10.53
C CYS A 25 6.03 6.79 9.08
N GLY A 26 6.48 7.59 8.12
CA GLY A 26 6.18 7.45 6.69
C GLY A 26 4.92 8.18 6.25
N ILE A 27 4.69 8.21 4.95
CA ILE A 27 3.59 8.88 4.24
C ILE A 27 3.36 10.32 4.74
N ARG A 28 4.45 11.06 4.93
CA ARG A 28 4.41 12.44 5.45
C ARG A 28 3.90 13.45 4.43
N GLY A 29 3.74 13.04 3.16
CA GLY A 29 3.13 13.85 2.11
C GLY A 29 1.62 14.05 2.28
N THR A 30 0.96 13.21 3.07
CA THR A 30 -0.47 13.29 3.35
C THR A 30 -0.76 13.81 4.74
N TRP A 31 -1.88 14.51 4.87
CA TRP A 31 -2.40 14.93 6.16
C TRP A 31 -3.33 13.87 6.75
N GLN A 32 -3.25 13.69 8.06
CA GLN A 32 -4.31 13.10 8.86
C GLN A 32 -4.97 14.21 9.67
N ALA A 33 -6.27 14.13 9.83
CA ALA A 33 -7.04 15.15 10.54
C ALA A 33 -7.97 14.52 11.57
N ARG A 34 -8.28 15.33 12.59
CA ARG A 34 -9.42 15.07 13.47
C ARG A 34 -10.58 15.93 13.01
N ILE A 35 -11.72 15.32 12.82
CA ILE A 35 -12.93 15.97 12.34
C ILE A 35 -13.99 15.80 13.41
N ARG A 36 -14.67 16.89 13.72
CA ARG A 36 -15.84 16.92 14.63
C ARG A 36 -17.08 17.24 13.82
N PHE A 37 -18.12 16.51 14.07
CA PHE A 37 -19.45 16.76 13.50
C PHE A 37 -20.39 17.16 14.63
N THR A 38 -21.00 18.35 14.53
CA THR A 38 -21.92 18.90 15.53
C THR A 38 -23.21 19.31 14.84
N ASN A 39 -24.25 18.51 15.01
CA ASN A 39 -25.58 18.75 14.40
C ASN A 39 -25.54 19.01 12.88
N VAL A 40 -24.64 18.37 12.16
CA VAL A 40 -24.49 18.52 10.70
C VAL A 40 -25.74 18.03 10.01
N ARG A 41 -26.38 18.87 9.21
CA ARG A 41 -27.52 18.51 8.36
C ARG A 41 -27.02 18.08 7.01
N VAL A 42 -27.13 16.78 6.71
CA VAL A 42 -26.71 16.22 5.44
C VAL A 42 -27.92 16.03 4.54
N PRO A 43 -27.96 16.64 3.35
CA PRO A 43 -29.06 16.45 2.40
C PRO A 43 -29.20 14.99 1.97
N ARG A 44 -30.42 14.58 1.62
CA ARG A 44 -30.71 13.18 1.23
C ARG A 44 -30.01 12.78 -0.05
N GLU A 45 -29.77 13.70 -0.96
CA GLU A 45 -29.02 13.51 -2.21
C GLU A 45 -27.56 13.15 -1.97
N ASN A 46 -27.02 13.42 -0.78
CA ASN A 46 -25.67 13.01 -0.38
C ASN A 46 -25.60 11.57 0.13
N LEU A 47 -26.70 10.84 0.14
CA LEU A 47 -26.70 9.41 0.43
C LEU A 47 -25.99 8.65 -0.71
N LEU A 48 -24.93 7.94 -0.37
CA LEU A 48 -24.23 7.06 -1.29
C LEU A 48 -24.88 5.67 -1.30
N HIS A 49 -25.20 5.19 -2.50
CA HIS A 49 -25.83 3.89 -2.67
C HIS A 49 -27.23 3.83 -2.00
N GLU A 50 -27.73 2.64 -1.70
CA GLU A 50 -29.04 2.42 -1.08
C GLU A 50 -28.97 2.62 0.44
N GLU A 51 -30.10 3.02 1.00
CA GLU A 51 -30.27 3.14 2.46
C GLU A 51 -30.03 1.78 3.14
N GLY A 52 -29.23 1.78 4.21
CA GLY A 52 -28.85 0.57 4.95
C GLY A 52 -27.70 -0.22 4.34
N LYS A 53 -27.19 0.15 3.16
CA LYS A 53 -26.10 -0.54 2.45
C LYS A 53 -24.70 0.09 2.66
N GLY A 54 -24.58 1.05 3.57
CA GLY A 54 -23.32 1.78 3.77
C GLY A 54 -22.14 0.89 4.16
N ILE A 55 -22.36 -0.18 4.94
CA ILE A 55 -21.27 -1.08 5.32
C ILE A 55 -20.77 -1.93 4.13
N VAL A 56 -21.69 -2.36 3.26
CA VAL A 56 -21.34 -3.11 2.05
C VAL A 56 -20.47 -2.25 1.14
N LEU A 57 -20.88 -0.99 0.94
CA LEU A 57 -20.09 -0.03 0.17
C LEU A 57 -18.70 0.19 0.77
N ALA A 58 -18.59 0.37 2.10
CA ALA A 58 -17.33 0.55 2.79
C ALA A 58 -16.40 -0.65 2.62
N LEU A 59 -16.92 -1.88 2.75
CA LEU A 59 -16.13 -3.11 2.55
C LEU A 59 -15.65 -3.27 1.11
N THR A 60 -16.49 -2.91 0.13
CA THR A 60 -16.10 -2.90 -1.28
C THR A 60 -14.94 -1.92 -1.52
N CYS A 61 -15.05 -0.68 -1.03
CA CYS A 61 -13.95 0.30 -1.12
C CYS A 61 -12.66 -0.21 -0.46
N LEU A 62 -12.75 -0.91 0.68
CA LEU A 62 -11.59 -1.47 1.37
C LEU A 62 -10.92 -2.58 0.56
N ASN A 63 -11.68 -3.41 -0.15
CA ASN A 63 -11.12 -4.45 -1.02
C ASN A 63 -10.27 -3.83 -2.16
N TRP A 64 -10.77 -2.78 -2.80
CA TRP A 64 -9.99 -2.03 -3.80
C TRP A 64 -8.77 -1.35 -3.17
N GLY A 65 -8.92 -0.76 -2.00
CA GLY A 65 -7.82 -0.15 -1.24
C GLY A 65 -6.70 -1.12 -0.90
N ARG A 66 -7.01 -2.40 -0.66
CA ARG A 66 -5.99 -3.44 -0.43
C ARG A 66 -5.14 -3.69 -1.67
N CYS A 67 -5.75 -3.74 -2.86
CA CYS A 67 -5.04 -3.92 -4.12
C CYS A 67 -4.17 -2.69 -4.46
N THR A 68 -4.68 -1.47 -4.27
CA THR A 68 -3.90 -0.25 -4.55
C THR A 68 -2.70 -0.11 -3.61
N LEU A 69 -2.85 -0.51 -2.33
CA LEU A 69 -1.72 -0.58 -1.41
C LEU A 69 -0.68 -1.62 -1.86
N ALA A 70 -1.15 -2.82 -2.26
CA ALA A 70 -0.28 -3.88 -2.77
C ALA A 70 0.52 -3.41 -4.00
N ALA A 71 -0.11 -2.72 -4.95
CA ALA A 71 0.54 -2.15 -6.12
C ALA A 71 1.65 -1.15 -5.74
N GLY A 72 1.41 -0.31 -4.74
CA GLY A 72 2.43 0.59 -4.21
C GLY A 72 3.65 -0.15 -3.64
N MET A 73 3.42 -1.29 -2.96
CA MET A 73 4.50 -2.11 -2.40
C MET A 73 5.28 -2.86 -3.48
N VAL A 74 4.61 -3.34 -4.53
CA VAL A 74 5.27 -3.94 -5.72
C VAL A 74 6.21 -2.92 -6.36
N GLY A 75 5.73 -1.71 -6.62
CA GLY A 75 6.54 -0.64 -7.19
C GLY A 75 7.73 -0.25 -6.31
N ALA A 76 7.51 -0.08 -5.01
CA ALA A 76 8.58 0.23 -4.05
C ALA A 76 9.63 -0.89 -3.98
N GLY A 77 9.20 -2.15 -3.95
CA GLY A 77 10.09 -3.32 -3.96
C GLY A 77 10.93 -3.39 -5.24
N ALA A 78 10.34 -3.15 -6.40
CA ALA A 78 11.02 -3.14 -7.69
C ALA A 78 12.11 -2.05 -7.76
N VAL A 79 11.79 -0.83 -7.32
CA VAL A 79 12.77 0.27 -7.26
C VAL A 79 13.89 -0.05 -6.28
N ALA A 80 13.57 -0.55 -5.10
CA ALA A 80 14.56 -0.94 -4.10
C ALA A 80 15.52 -2.02 -4.65
N TYR A 81 14.97 -3.03 -5.33
CA TYR A 81 15.73 -4.09 -5.96
C TYR A 81 16.67 -3.57 -7.06
N GLU A 82 16.18 -2.71 -7.95
CA GLU A 82 16.97 -2.09 -9.01
C GLU A 82 18.16 -1.29 -8.44
N GLN A 83 17.91 -0.49 -7.41
CA GLN A 83 18.95 0.31 -6.76
C GLN A 83 19.98 -0.59 -6.05
N ALA A 84 19.54 -1.66 -5.40
CA ALA A 84 20.43 -2.62 -4.75
C ALA A 84 21.35 -3.30 -5.76
N ILE A 85 20.84 -3.71 -6.92
CA ILE A 85 21.66 -4.30 -8.00
C ILE A 85 22.70 -3.31 -8.50
N LYS A 86 22.28 -2.09 -8.85
CA LYS A 86 23.18 -1.04 -9.35
C LYS A 86 24.29 -0.74 -8.35
N TRP A 87 23.93 -0.62 -7.08
CA TRP A 87 24.91 -0.40 -6.01
C TRP A 87 25.88 -1.57 -5.87
N ALA A 88 25.38 -2.80 -5.84
CA ALA A 88 26.20 -3.99 -5.68
C ALA A 88 27.20 -4.18 -6.82
N GLN A 89 26.84 -3.77 -8.03
CA GLN A 89 27.75 -3.78 -9.21
C GLN A 89 28.78 -2.64 -9.17
N TYR A 90 28.41 -1.49 -8.62
CA TYR A 90 29.26 -0.31 -8.55
C TYR A 90 30.24 -0.34 -7.37
N ARG A 91 29.82 -0.86 -6.21
CA ARG A 91 30.63 -0.85 -4.98
C ARG A 91 31.68 -1.95 -4.99
N TYR A 92 32.95 -1.55 -4.93
CA TYR A 92 34.10 -2.46 -4.84
C TYR A 92 34.57 -2.62 -3.39
N GLN A 93 34.80 -3.86 -2.99
CA GLN A 93 35.49 -4.25 -1.77
C GLN A 93 36.27 -5.53 -2.01
N PHE A 94 37.47 -5.66 -1.39
CA PHE A 94 38.34 -6.79 -1.59
C PHE A 94 38.64 -7.06 -3.09
N GLU A 95 38.94 -5.96 -3.81
CA GLU A 95 39.36 -5.96 -5.23
C GLU A 95 38.29 -6.41 -6.25
N ARG A 96 37.03 -6.52 -5.84
CA ARG A 96 35.92 -6.91 -6.73
C ARG A 96 34.60 -6.22 -6.37
N PRO A 97 33.63 -6.16 -7.29
CA PRO A 97 32.29 -5.69 -6.98
C PRO A 97 31.66 -6.54 -5.88
N ILE A 98 30.91 -5.91 -4.97
CA ILE A 98 30.24 -6.69 -3.92
C ILE A 98 29.15 -7.64 -4.47
N ALA A 99 28.66 -7.42 -5.68
CA ALA A 99 27.77 -8.34 -6.39
C ALA A 99 28.35 -9.74 -6.62
N GLU A 100 29.67 -9.89 -6.57
CA GLU A 100 30.33 -11.18 -6.79
C GLU A 100 30.38 -12.08 -5.56
N PHE A 101 30.11 -11.54 -4.37
CA PHE A 101 30.06 -12.33 -3.14
C PHE A 101 28.81 -13.19 -3.06
N GLU A 102 28.93 -14.44 -2.64
CA GLU A 102 27.81 -15.40 -2.62
C GLU A 102 26.65 -14.94 -1.77
N LEU A 103 26.90 -14.45 -0.56
CA LEU A 103 25.87 -13.91 0.32
C LEU A 103 25.14 -12.69 -0.29
N MET A 104 25.84 -11.89 -1.09
CA MET A 104 25.23 -10.78 -1.79
C MET A 104 24.34 -11.27 -2.94
N LYS A 105 24.81 -12.26 -3.71
CA LYS A 105 24.00 -12.91 -4.75
C LYS A 105 22.74 -13.53 -4.19
N GLU A 106 22.83 -14.20 -3.04
CA GLU A 106 21.67 -14.77 -2.35
C GLU A 106 20.66 -13.70 -1.98
N ARG A 107 21.09 -12.56 -1.40
CA ARG A 107 20.21 -11.43 -1.06
C ARG A 107 19.50 -10.88 -2.28
N LEU A 108 20.26 -10.58 -3.34
CA LEU A 108 19.71 -10.03 -4.59
C LEU A 108 18.75 -11.02 -5.26
N ALA A 109 19.07 -12.32 -5.28
CA ALA A 109 18.19 -13.36 -5.81
C ALA A 109 16.87 -13.43 -5.02
N ARG A 110 16.94 -13.38 -3.69
CA ARG A 110 15.76 -13.38 -2.81
C ARG A 110 14.87 -12.17 -3.06
N MET A 111 15.45 -10.97 -3.19
CA MET A 111 14.71 -9.75 -3.53
C MET A 111 13.99 -9.89 -4.88
N GLY A 112 14.68 -10.43 -5.91
CA GLY A 112 14.08 -10.68 -7.22
C GLY A 112 12.89 -11.65 -7.14
N ILE A 113 13.02 -12.74 -6.36
CA ILE A 113 11.92 -13.68 -6.12
C ILE A 113 10.74 -12.99 -5.44
N PHE A 114 10.99 -12.14 -4.44
CA PHE A 114 9.92 -11.40 -3.76
C PHE A 114 9.20 -10.44 -4.70
N CYS A 115 9.95 -9.66 -5.51
CA CYS A 115 9.36 -8.75 -6.50
C CYS A 115 8.49 -9.51 -7.49
N TRP A 116 8.97 -10.62 -8.04
CA TRP A 116 8.20 -11.45 -8.97
C TRP A 116 6.95 -12.04 -8.33
N ALA A 117 7.05 -12.57 -7.12
CA ALA A 117 5.91 -13.17 -6.43
C ALA A 117 4.84 -12.14 -6.07
N MET A 118 5.25 -10.95 -5.62
CA MET A 118 4.32 -9.85 -5.33
C MET A 118 3.59 -9.38 -6.60
N ASP A 119 4.31 -9.24 -7.71
CA ASP A 119 3.76 -8.84 -9.00
C ASP A 119 2.74 -9.86 -9.52
N ALA A 120 3.12 -11.15 -9.52
CA ALA A 120 2.23 -12.23 -9.91
C ALA A 120 0.96 -12.29 -9.07
N MET A 121 1.07 -12.13 -7.74
CA MET A 121 -0.08 -12.13 -6.84
C MET A 121 -0.99 -10.93 -7.07
N LEU A 122 -0.41 -9.75 -7.27
CA LEU A 122 -1.17 -8.52 -7.55
C LEU A 122 -1.99 -8.68 -8.83
N TYR A 123 -1.36 -9.10 -9.94
CA TYR A 123 -2.06 -9.26 -11.21
C TYR A 123 -3.09 -10.40 -11.19
N ALA A 124 -2.83 -11.48 -10.48
CA ALA A 124 -3.82 -12.54 -10.29
C ALA A 124 -5.07 -12.00 -9.56
N THR A 125 -4.86 -11.23 -8.47
CA THR A 125 -5.96 -10.67 -7.68
C THR A 125 -6.73 -9.59 -8.44
N THR A 126 -6.04 -8.67 -9.13
CA THR A 126 -6.71 -7.64 -9.94
C THR A 126 -7.43 -8.23 -11.13
N GLY A 127 -6.91 -9.31 -11.73
CA GLY A 127 -7.59 -10.05 -12.77
C GLY A 127 -8.92 -10.69 -12.33
N MET A 128 -9.04 -11.09 -11.05
CA MET A 128 -10.32 -11.53 -10.48
C MET A 128 -11.33 -10.38 -10.39
N ILE A 129 -10.86 -9.17 -10.03
CA ILE A 129 -11.69 -7.96 -10.02
C ILE A 129 -12.20 -7.64 -11.44
N ASP A 130 -11.33 -7.70 -12.44
CA ASP A 130 -11.66 -7.39 -13.84
C ASP A 130 -12.67 -8.39 -14.44
N ARG A 131 -12.65 -9.64 -13.97
CA ARG A 131 -13.62 -10.67 -14.34
C ARG A 131 -14.93 -10.58 -13.56
N HIS A 132 -15.03 -9.68 -12.59
CA HIS A 132 -16.19 -9.55 -11.71
C HIS A 132 -16.48 -10.81 -10.87
N ASP A 133 -15.43 -11.49 -10.40
CA ASP A 133 -15.58 -12.63 -9.50
C ASP A 133 -16.34 -12.20 -8.22
N GLU A 134 -17.31 -12.99 -7.75
CA GLU A 134 -18.30 -12.55 -6.75
C GLU A 134 -17.70 -12.29 -5.35
N ASP A 135 -16.78 -13.13 -4.89
CA ASP A 135 -16.14 -12.99 -3.57
C ASP A 135 -14.62 -12.99 -3.71
N ILE A 136 -14.03 -11.82 -3.56
CA ILE A 136 -12.58 -11.58 -3.65
C ILE A 136 -12.01 -11.05 -2.33
N MET A 137 -12.77 -11.12 -1.24
CA MET A 137 -12.38 -10.50 0.03
C MET A 137 -11.14 -11.16 0.62
N LEU A 138 -11.04 -12.48 0.53
CA LEU A 138 -9.90 -13.25 1.02
C LEU A 138 -8.65 -12.98 0.16
N GLU A 139 -8.78 -13.02 -1.15
CA GLU A 139 -7.69 -12.82 -2.12
C GLU A 139 -7.09 -11.42 -1.99
N THR A 140 -7.93 -10.40 -1.90
CA THR A 140 -7.47 -9.02 -1.69
C THR A 140 -6.77 -8.83 -0.33
N ALA A 141 -7.26 -9.52 0.71
CA ALA A 141 -6.63 -9.49 2.03
C ALA A 141 -5.25 -10.16 2.02
N ILE A 142 -5.13 -11.35 1.42
CA ILE A 142 -3.86 -12.07 1.25
C ILE A 142 -2.89 -11.24 0.42
N CYS A 143 -3.35 -10.70 -0.72
CA CYS A 143 -2.55 -9.84 -1.59
C CYS A 143 -1.96 -8.66 -0.82
N LYS A 144 -2.80 -7.94 -0.06
CA LYS A 144 -2.34 -6.79 0.76
C LYS A 144 -1.28 -7.20 1.76
N VAL A 145 -1.51 -8.26 2.54
CA VAL A 145 -0.58 -8.72 3.59
C VAL A 145 0.73 -9.16 2.96
N PHE A 146 0.67 -10.02 1.96
CA PHE A 146 1.85 -10.54 1.28
C PHE A 146 2.70 -9.42 0.68
N CYS A 147 2.11 -8.54 -0.13
CA CYS A 147 2.86 -7.46 -0.78
C CYS A 147 3.42 -6.45 0.23
N SER A 148 2.70 -6.13 1.32
CA SER A 148 3.21 -5.22 2.33
C SER A 148 4.39 -5.81 3.12
N GLU A 149 4.34 -7.08 3.49
CA GLU A 149 5.42 -7.77 4.22
C GLU A 149 6.67 -7.95 3.35
N TYR A 150 6.49 -8.45 2.13
CA TYR A 150 7.64 -8.71 1.25
C TYR A 150 8.20 -7.43 0.60
N GLY A 151 7.38 -6.41 0.35
CA GLY A 151 7.84 -5.09 -0.05
C GLY A 151 8.71 -4.44 1.03
N PHE A 152 8.30 -4.55 2.31
CA PHE A 152 9.12 -4.10 3.43
C PHE A 152 10.45 -4.88 3.51
N ARG A 153 10.42 -6.20 3.34
CA ARG A 153 11.63 -7.02 3.32
C ARG A 153 12.57 -6.63 2.18
N CYS A 154 12.06 -6.41 0.96
CA CYS A 154 12.86 -5.93 -0.16
C CYS A 154 13.54 -4.60 0.15
N THR A 155 12.83 -3.65 0.72
CA THR A 155 13.39 -2.34 1.09
C THR A 155 14.47 -2.48 2.16
N ASN A 156 14.23 -3.30 3.17
CA ASN A 156 15.21 -3.56 4.25
C ASN A 156 16.47 -4.25 3.72
N GLU A 157 16.34 -5.24 2.82
CA GLU A 157 17.48 -5.89 2.17
C GLU A 157 18.26 -4.90 1.29
N ALA A 158 17.57 -4.00 0.56
CA ALA A 158 18.23 -2.96 -0.23
C ALA A 158 19.09 -2.03 0.64
N MET A 159 18.54 -1.57 1.77
CA MET A 159 19.29 -0.76 2.74
C MET A 159 20.53 -1.50 3.22
N GLN A 160 20.40 -2.79 3.53
CA GLN A 160 21.52 -3.62 3.99
C GLN A 160 22.60 -3.79 2.89
N VAL A 161 22.19 -3.95 1.63
CA VAL A 161 23.12 -4.02 0.46
C VAL A 161 23.89 -2.71 0.31
N MET A 162 23.24 -1.58 0.52
CA MET A 162 23.86 -0.24 0.43
C MET A 162 24.75 0.10 1.62
N GLY A 163 24.62 -0.62 2.73
CA GLY A 163 25.39 -0.38 3.96
C GLY A 163 25.14 1.01 4.54
N GLY A 164 26.19 1.78 4.83
CA GLY A 164 26.05 3.15 5.38
C GLY A 164 25.42 4.17 4.43
N GLY A 165 25.15 3.82 3.18
CA GLY A 165 24.45 4.65 2.20
C GLY A 165 22.96 4.33 2.05
N GLY A 166 22.47 3.30 2.79
CA GLY A 166 21.08 2.84 2.75
C GLY A 166 20.12 3.57 3.67
#